data_ce8ea2dd8e7f583dbf70b8cd6ad60b3c
#
_entry.id   ce8ea2dd8e7f583dbf70b8cd6ad60b3c
#
_cell.length_a   1.000
_cell.length_b   1.000
_cell.length_c   1.000
_cell.angle_alpha   90.00
_cell.angle_beta   90.00
_cell.angle_gamma   90.00
#
_symmetry.space_group_name_H-M   'P 1'
#
loop_
_entity.id
_entity.type
_entity.pdbx_description
1 polymer ?
#
loop_
_entity_poly.entity_id
_entity_poly.type
_entity_poly.pdbx_seq_one_letter_code
_entity_poly.pdbx_strand_id
1 'polypeptide(L)'
;MDKSERRQQILQHARDVFARRGYHAAKIDEIVATAGVARGTFYLYFEDKRAIFEEIVDRTFMRLGLAIVRVDPDNAERSVAEQIKDNIRNIVHTLLEDPGTTKILLSDAVGLDPAFDRKLLGFYEESSKLLEQALVDGQALGMVAQGDAHVYAMLTLGAIKEMLYQVVMRGLAYDEERIVDELFGFLGGGYLRA
;
A
#
# COMPACT_ATOMS: atom_id res chain seq x y z
N MET A 1 -6.89 -6.15 29.79
CA MET A 1 -6.55 -5.64 28.46
C MET A 1 -6.08 -4.22 28.61
N ASP A 2 -4.86 -3.95 28.19
CA ASP A 2 -4.23 -2.64 28.20
C ASP A 2 -4.96 -1.65 27.27
N LYS A 3 -4.76 -0.35 27.50
CA LYS A 3 -5.32 0.74 26.68
C LYS A 3 -4.87 0.63 25.21
N SER A 4 -3.62 0.24 24.99
CA SER A 4 -3.06 0.03 23.64
C SER A 4 -3.71 -1.16 22.94
N GLU A 5 -3.84 -2.29 23.63
CA GLU A 5 -4.50 -3.50 23.10
C GLU A 5 -5.96 -3.23 22.71
N ARG A 6 -6.69 -2.49 23.56
CA ARG A 6 -8.09 -2.12 23.29
C ARG A 6 -8.20 -1.24 22.03
N ARG A 7 -7.29 -0.29 21.89
CA ARG A 7 -7.24 0.58 20.70
C ARG A 7 -6.98 -0.23 19.42
N GLN A 8 -6.03 -1.17 19.48
CA GLN A 8 -5.73 -2.06 18.36
C GLN A 8 -6.93 -2.97 18.01
N GLN A 9 -7.62 -3.49 19.01
CA GLN A 9 -8.83 -4.30 18.80
C GLN A 9 -9.89 -3.50 18.02
N ILE A 10 -10.19 -2.27 18.45
CA ILE A 10 -11.19 -1.42 17.78
C ILE A 10 -10.74 -1.13 16.33
N LEU A 11 -9.47 -0.83 16.12
CA LEU A 11 -8.89 -0.58 14.79
C LEU A 11 -9.05 -1.79 13.86
N GLN A 12 -8.74 -3.00 14.35
CA GLN A 12 -8.89 -4.24 13.60
C GLN A 12 -10.33 -4.45 13.16
N HIS A 13 -11.29 -4.34 14.08
CA HIS A 13 -12.71 -4.53 13.75
C HIS A 13 -13.27 -3.42 12.85
N ALA A 14 -12.79 -2.17 12.99
CA ALA A 14 -13.15 -1.09 12.09
C ALA A 14 -12.69 -1.38 10.65
N ARG A 15 -11.46 -1.88 10.50
CA ARG A 15 -10.92 -2.29 9.21
C ARG A 15 -11.80 -3.35 8.54
N ASP A 16 -12.19 -4.40 9.30
CA ASP A 16 -13.06 -5.46 8.80
C ASP A 16 -14.44 -4.94 8.38
N VAL A 17 -15.00 -4.00 9.13
CA VAL A 17 -16.29 -3.35 8.81
C VAL A 17 -16.16 -2.50 7.54
N PHE A 18 -15.10 -1.67 7.43
CA PHE A 18 -14.87 -0.87 6.22
C PHE A 18 -14.62 -1.73 4.98
N ALA A 19 -13.86 -2.82 5.11
CA ALA A 19 -13.60 -3.74 4.00
C ALA A 19 -14.87 -4.39 3.45
N ARG A 20 -15.85 -4.70 4.34
CA ARG A 20 -17.12 -5.31 3.95
C ARG A 20 -18.15 -4.32 3.45
N ARG A 21 -18.25 -3.14 4.06
CA ARG A 21 -19.32 -2.17 3.83
C ARG A 21 -18.93 -0.99 2.95
N GLY A 22 -17.63 -0.74 2.81
CA GLY A 22 -17.10 0.53 2.36
C GLY A 22 -17.18 1.59 3.46
N TYR A 23 -16.38 2.65 3.31
CA TYR A 23 -16.33 3.72 4.30
C TYR A 23 -17.70 4.40 4.54
N HIS A 24 -18.40 4.75 3.45
CA HIS A 24 -19.64 5.54 3.57
C HIS A 24 -20.77 4.79 4.27
N ALA A 25 -20.97 3.51 3.95
CA ALA A 25 -22.04 2.70 4.54
C ALA A 25 -21.72 2.17 5.93
N ALA A 26 -20.45 2.11 6.33
CA ALA A 26 -20.01 1.66 7.65
C ALA A 26 -20.51 2.60 8.76
N LYS A 27 -21.01 2.00 9.86
CA LYS A 27 -21.51 2.74 11.03
C LYS A 27 -20.66 2.41 12.26
N ILE A 28 -20.46 3.41 13.14
CA ILE A 28 -19.72 3.22 14.42
C ILE A 28 -20.41 2.12 15.25
N ASP A 29 -21.76 2.04 15.23
CA ASP A 29 -22.48 1.01 15.97
C ASP A 29 -22.13 -0.42 15.51
N GLU A 30 -21.87 -0.62 14.22
CA GLU A 30 -21.40 -1.92 13.70
C GLU A 30 -19.96 -2.21 14.16
N ILE A 31 -19.09 -1.20 14.15
CA ILE A 31 -17.70 -1.33 14.62
C ILE A 31 -17.66 -1.74 16.09
N VAL A 32 -18.41 -1.04 16.96
CA VAL A 32 -18.40 -1.33 18.40
C VAL A 32 -19.05 -2.67 18.71
N ALA A 33 -20.12 -3.04 18.00
CA ALA A 33 -20.76 -4.35 18.13
C ALA A 33 -19.80 -5.48 17.75
N THR A 34 -19.06 -5.34 16.63
CA THR A 34 -18.10 -6.33 16.16
C THR A 34 -16.89 -6.40 17.10
N ALA A 35 -16.44 -5.27 17.64
CA ALA A 35 -15.34 -5.20 18.61
C ALA A 35 -15.74 -5.64 20.03
N GLY A 36 -17.02 -5.87 20.31
CA GLY A 36 -17.50 -6.24 21.64
C GLY A 36 -17.28 -5.16 22.70
N VAL A 37 -17.37 -3.87 22.32
CA VAL A 37 -17.16 -2.72 23.21
C VAL A 37 -18.40 -1.82 23.26
N ALA A 38 -18.56 -1.07 24.36
CA ALA A 38 -19.60 -0.06 24.45
C ALA A 38 -19.28 1.12 23.52
N ARG A 39 -20.30 1.81 23.00
CA ARG A 39 -20.15 2.99 22.14
C ARG A 39 -19.29 4.08 22.81
N GLY A 40 -19.48 4.32 24.12
CA GLY A 40 -18.64 5.24 24.89
C GLY A 40 -17.16 4.87 24.90
N THR A 41 -16.85 3.56 24.87
CA THR A 41 -15.47 3.08 24.80
C THR A 41 -14.81 3.47 23.48
N PHE A 42 -15.53 3.43 22.36
CA PHE A 42 -15.02 3.89 21.07
C PHE A 42 -14.53 5.34 21.15
N TYR A 43 -15.35 6.24 21.70
CA TYR A 43 -15.04 7.67 21.79
C TYR A 43 -13.91 8.01 22.77
N LEU A 44 -13.46 7.08 23.61
CA LEU A 44 -12.24 7.23 24.40
C LEU A 44 -10.95 7.13 23.56
N TYR A 45 -11.04 6.54 22.36
CA TYR A 45 -9.89 6.25 21.49
C TYR A 45 -9.93 7.00 20.16
N PHE A 46 -11.11 7.23 19.62
CA PHE A 46 -11.32 7.84 18.30
C PHE A 46 -12.45 8.87 18.38
N GLU A 47 -12.19 10.06 17.86
CA GLU A 47 -13.15 11.16 17.87
C GLU A 47 -14.39 10.82 17.01
N ASP A 48 -14.17 10.21 15.85
CA ASP A 48 -15.21 9.83 14.90
C ASP A 48 -14.78 8.67 13.98
N LYS A 49 -15.66 8.33 13.05
CA LYS A 49 -15.40 7.31 12.02
C LYS A 49 -14.24 7.69 11.10
N ARG A 50 -14.05 8.97 10.85
CA ARG A 50 -12.98 9.49 10.00
C ARG A 50 -11.62 9.30 10.66
N ALA A 51 -11.48 9.65 11.93
CA ALA A 51 -10.23 9.53 12.65
C ALA A 51 -9.68 8.10 12.64
N ILE A 52 -10.55 7.10 12.81
CA ILE A 52 -10.12 5.70 12.75
C ILE A 52 -9.78 5.25 11.32
N PHE A 53 -10.50 5.74 10.32
CA PHE A 53 -10.23 5.45 8.91
C PHE A 53 -8.88 6.05 8.47
N GLU A 54 -8.63 7.31 8.79
CA GLU A 54 -7.36 7.98 8.49
C GLU A 54 -6.18 7.24 9.13
N GLU A 55 -6.32 6.78 10.36
CA GLU A 55 -5.27 6.01 11.03
C GLU A 55 -4.99 4.67 10.34
N ILE A 56 -6.02 3.96 9.86
CA ILE A 56 -5.84 2.73 9.09
C ILE A 56 -5.00 3.02 7.84
N VAL A 57 -5.34 4.07 7.11
CA VAL A 57 -4.61 4.47 5.90
C VAL A 57 -3.18 4.89 6.22
N ASP A 58 -2.97 5.73 7.25
CA ASP A 58 -1.63 6.19 7.65
C ASP A 58 -0.70 5.03 8.03
N ARG A 59 -1.22 4.07 8.76
CA ARG A 59 -0.45 2.86 9.11
C ARG A 59 -0.04 2.06 7.88
N THR A 60 -0.91 1.97 6.89
CA THR A 60 -0.58 1.26 5.65
C THR A 60 0.46 2.02 4.84
N PHE A 61 0.36 3.34 4.74
CA PHE A 61 1.38 4.15 4.09
C PHE A 61 2.74 4.06 4.78
N MET A 62 2.75 4.09 6.12
CA MET A 62 3.98 3.87 6.89
C MET A 62 4.59 2.49 6.61
N ARG A 63 3.79 1.42 6.59
CA ARG A 63 4.25 0.06 6.29
C ARG A 63 4.81 -0.04 4.89
N LEU A 64 4.17 0.56 3.89
CA LEU A 64 4.67 0.61 2.51
C LEU A 64 6.00 1.37 2.42
N GLY A 65 6.14 2.50 3.11
CA GLY A 65 7.40 3.24 3.16
C GLY A 65 8.54 2.43 3.78
N LEU A 66 8.26 1.63 4.82
CA LEU A 66 9.24 0.75 5.47
C LEU A 66 9.55 -0.52 4.66
N ALA A 67 8.65 -0.92 3.77
CA ALA A 67 8.81 -2.11 2.95
C ALA A 67 9.82 -1.92 1.81
N ILE A 68 10.09 -0.67 1.42
CA ILE A 68 11.01 -0.33 0.33
C ILE A 68 12.39 -0.07 0.91
N VAL A 69 13.37 -0.87 0.50
CA VAL A 69 14.77 -0.74 0.89
C VAL A 69 15.56 -0.13 -0.27
N ARG A 70 16.46 0.81 0.05
CA ARG A 70 17.34 1.38 -0.97
C ARG A 70 18.20 0.28 -1.59
N VAL A 71 18.23 0.24 -2.92
CA VAL A 71 19.09 -0.67 -3.68
C VAL A 71 20.54 -0.23 -3.51
N ASP A 72 21.40 -1.18 -3.13
CA ASP A 72 22.84 -1.00 -2.99
C ASP A 72 23.56 -1.75 -4.13
N PRO A 73 24.12 -1.02 -5.13
CA PRO A 73 24.83 -1.65 -6.26
C PRO A 73 26.13 -2.37 -5.84
N ASP A 74 26.71 -1.97 -4.71
CA ASP A 74 27.97 -2.52 -4.19
C ASP A 74 27.78 -3.69 -3.21
N ASN A 75 26.52 -4.14 -3.03
CA ASN A 75 26.20 -5.25 -2.14
C ASN A 75 26.85 -6.55 -2.63
N ALA A 76 27.73 -7.12 -1.81
CA ALA A 76 28.48 -8.33 -2.17
C ALA A 76 27.65 -9.63 -2.07
N GLU A 77 26.55 -9.61 -1.33
CA GLU A 77 25.74 -10.80 -1.03
C GLU A 77 24.52 -10.93 -1.96
N ARG A 78 24.04 -9.80 -2.50
CA ARG A 78 22.78 -9.75 -3.27
C ARG A 78 22.93 -8.87 -4.51
N SER A 79 22.56 -9.42 -5.64
CA SER A 79 22.53 -8.67 -6.89
C SER A 79 21.47 -7.55 -6.84
N VAL A 80 21.63 -6.53 -7.67
CA VAL A 80 20.65 -5.45 -7.85
C VAL A 80 19.29 -6.02 -8.25
N ALA A 81 19.26 -7.04 -9.12
CA ALA A 81 18.03 -7.68 -9.56
C ALA A 81 17.26 -8.34 -8.40
N GLU A 82 17.96 -9.04 -7.50
CA GLU A 82 17.37 -9.65 -6.30
C GLU A 82 16.82 -8.58 -5.36
N GLN A 83 17.56 -7.48 -5.13
CA GLN A 83 17.12 -6.40 -4.28
C GLN A 83 15.86 -5.70 -4.84
N ILE A 84 15.78 -5.48 -6.15
CA ILE A 84 14.59 -4.93 -6.80
C ILE A 84 13.41 -5.90 -6.68
N LYS A 85 13.63 -7.20 -6.93
CA LYS A 85 12.59 -8.22 -6.80
C LYS A 85 12.06 -8.31 -5.37
N ASP A 86 12.92 -8.17 -4.37
CA ASP A 86 12.49 -8.13 -2.97
C ASP A 86 11.68 -6.88 -2.64
N ASN A 87 12.03 -5.72 -3.17
CA ASN A 87 11.23 -4.52 -2.99
C ASN A 87 9.81 -4.70 -3.57
N ILE A 88 9.71 -5.31 -4.76
CA ILE A 88 8.41 -5.67 -5.36
C ILE A 88 7.66 -6.63 -4.43
N ARG A 89 8.33 -7.70 -3.95
CA ARG A 89 7.74 -8.68 -3.02
C ARG A 89 7.24 -8.02 -1.75
N ASN A 90 8.04 -7.16 -1.12
CA ASN A 90 7.68 -6.48 0.11
C ASN A 90 6.45 -5.57 -0.06
N ILE A 91 6.33 -4.87 -1.18
CA ILE A 91 5.16 -4.04 -1.51
C ILE A 91 3.92 -4.92 -1.72
N VAL A 92 4.03 -5.95 -2.56
CA VAL A 92 2.94 -6.90 -2.86
C VAL A 92 2.48 -7.58 -1.58
N HIS A 93 3.42 -8.12 -0.78
CA HIS A 93 3.14 -8.76 0.50
C HIS A 93 2.41 -7.82 1.46
N THR A 94 2.91 -6.59 1.65
CA THR A 94 2.31 -5.60 2.55
C THR A 94 0.85 -5.32 2.20
N LEU A 95 0.52 -5.30 0.92
CA LEU A 95 -0.83 -5.02 0.43
C LEU A 95 -1.73 -6.26 0.41
N LEU A 96 -1.19 -7.44 0.11
CA LEU A 96 -1.95 -8.70 0.10
C LEU A 96 -2.14 -9.32 1.49
N GLU A 97 -1.25 -9.06 2.45
CA GLU A 97 -1.42 -9.48 3.86
C GLU A 97 -2.69 -8.89 4.49
N ASP A 98 -3.10 -7.71 4.01
CA ASP A 98 -4.33 -7.05 4.45
C ASP A 98 -5.22 -6.64 3.25
N PRO A 99 -5.90 -7.61 2.63
CA PRO A 99 -6.77 -7.33 1.48
C PRO A 99 -7.90 -6.36 1.81
N GLY A 100 -8.35 -6.33 3.08
CA GLY A 100 -9.38 -5.41 3.56
C GLY A 100 -8.95 -3.96 3.46
N THR A 101 -7.78 -3.63 3.98
CA THR A 101 -7.23 -2.27 3.89
C THR A 101 -6.84 -1.92 2.45
N THR A 102 -6.28 -2.85 1.69
CA THR A 102 -5.96 -2.64 0.28
C THR A 102 -7.22 -2.34 -0.53
N LYS A 103 -8.32 -3.04 -0.27
CA LYS A 103 -9.62 -2.72 -0.88
C LYS A 103 -10.06 -1.29 -0.56
N ILE A 104 -9.95 -0.87 0.70
CA ILE A 104 -10.28 0.49 1.12
C ILE A 104 -9.45 1.52 0.34
N LEU A 105 -8.14 1.30 0.23
CA LEU A 105 -7.23 2.19 -0.52
C LEU A 105 -7.57 2.28 -2.00
N LEU A 106 -7.97 1.16 -2.61
CA LEU A 106 -8.26 1.08 -4.04
C LEU A 106 -9.65 1.61 -4.41
N SER A 107 -10.62 1.60 -3.48
CA SER A 107 -12.02 1.95 -3.78
C SER A 107 -12.55 3.18 -3.04
N ASP A 108 -12.36 3.22 -1.71
CA ASP A 108 -13.08 4.16 -0.85
C ASP A 108 -12.25 5.38 -0.45
N ALA A 109 -10.92 5.30 -0.64
CA ALA A 109 -10.01 6.37 -0.25
C ALA A 109 -10.14 7.61 -1.14
N VAL A 110 -10.49 7.44 -2.43
CA VAL A 110 -10.64 8.54 -3.38
C VAL A 110 -12.06 9.11 -3.30
N GLY A 111 -12.18 10.44 -3.19
CA GLY A 111 -13.48 11.14 -3.16
C GLY A 111 -14.15 11.16 -1.79
N LEU A 112 -13.41 10.87 -0.72
CA LEU A 112 -13.92 10.95 0.64
C LEU A 112 -14.22 12.41 1.03
N ASP A 113 -13.24 13.25 0.89
CA ASP A 113 -13.29 14.71 0.99
C ASP A 113 -11.97 15.33 0.45
N PRO A 114 -11.95 16.65 0.16
CA PRO A 114 -10.78 17.30 -0.42
C PRO A 114 -9.51 17.24 0.44
N ALA A 115 -9.60 17.12 1.75
CA ALA A 115 -8.43 17.04 2.62
C ALA A 115 -7.81 15.63 2.57
N PHE A 116 -8.65 14.61 2.58
CA PHE A 116 -8.22 13.22 2.44
C PHE A 116 -7.68 12.94 1.04
N ASP A 117 -8.32 13.47 0.00
CA ASP A 117 -7.84 13.36 -1.38
C ASP A 117 -6.43 13.96 -1.53
N ARG A 118 -6.17 15.14 -0.94
CA ARG A 118 -4.82 15.75 -0.93
C ARG A 118 -3.78 14.86 -0.22
N LYS A 119 -4.16 14.20 0.88
CA LYS A 119 -3.29 13.27 1.62
C LYS A 119 -2.92 12.06 0.75
N LEU A 120 -3.90 11.48 0.09
CA LEU A 120 -3.70 10.36 -0.81
C LEU A 120 -2.84 10.74 -2.02
N LEU A 121 -3.14 11.88 -2.65
CA LEU A 121 -2.33 12.42 -3.75
C LEU A 121 -0.89 12.69 -3.30
N GLY A 122 -0.70 13.29 -2.13
CA GLY A 122 0.63 13.53 -1.55
C GLY A 122 1.43 12.24 -1.39
N PHE A 123 0.81 11.18 -0.91
CA PHE A 123 1.47 9.87 -0.82
C PHE A 123 1.89 9.33 -2.20
N TYR A 124 1.02 9.44 -3.21
CA TYR A 124 1.34 9.03 -4.58
C TYR A 124 2.48 9.87 -5.17
N GLU A 125 2.45 11.18 -4.96
CA GLU A 125 3.50 12.10 -5.44
C GLU A 125 4.85 11.79 -4.79
N GLU A 126 4.88 11.58 -3.48
CA GLU A 126 6.11 11.22 -2.76
C GLU A 126 6.65 9.87 -3.22
N SER A 127 5.79 8.85 -3.34
CA SER A 127 6.17 7.54 -3.85
C SER A 127 6.71 7.61 -5.28
N SER A 128 6.08 8.42 -6.14
CA SER A 128 6.52 8.63 -7.52
C SER A 128 7.88 9.31 -7.58
N LYS A 129 8.12 10.36 -6.77
CA LYS A 129 9.41 11.06 -6.71
C LYS A 129 10.55 10.16 -6.22
N LEU A 130 10.30 9.34 -5.19
CA LEU A 130 11.29 8.38 -4.69
C LEU A 130 11.66 7.36 -5.76
N LEU A 131 10.67 6.82 -6.46
CA LEU A 131 10.91 5.86 -7.54
C LEU A 131 11.60 6.52 -8.74
N GLU A 132 11.20 7.73 -9.13
CA GLU A 132 11.83 8.50 -10.20
C GLU A 132 13.32 8.72 -9.90
N GLN A 133 13.66 9.14 -8.67
CA GLN A 133 15.06 9.32 -8.29
C GLN A 133 15.86 8.00 -8.36
N ALA A 134 15.29 6.89 -7.88
CA ALA A 134 15.92 5.58 -7.98
C ALA A 134 16.15 5.15 -9.43
N LEU A 135 15.21 5.47 -10.33
CA LEU A 135 15.33 5.19 -11.77
C LEU A 135 16.41 6.05 -12.43
N VAL A 136 16.52 7.35 -12.07
CA VAL A 136 17.60 8.24 -12.54
C VAL A 136 18.96 7.72 -12.10
N ASP A 137 19.09 7.33 -10.83
CA ASP A 137 20.34 6.74 -10.31
C ASP A 137 20.68 5.44 -11.05
N GLY A 138 19.67 4.59 -11.29
CA GLY A 138 19.82 3.35 -12.08
C GLY A 138 20.22 3.58 -13.53
N GLN A 139 19.72 4.64 -14.17
CA GLN A 139 20.13 5.05 -15.52
C GLN A 139 21.60 5.49 -15.55
N ALA A 140 22.03 6.25 -14.53
CA ALA A 140 23.43 6.67 -14.41
C ALA A 140 24.39 5.49 -14.26
N LEU A 141 23.95 4.42 -13.60
CA LEU A 141 24.70 3.17 -13.38
C LEU A 141 24.55 2.15 -14.55
N GLY A 142 23.76 2.46 -15.56
CA GLY A 142 23.49 1.55 -16.70
C GLY A 142 22.55 0.36 -16.38
N MET A 143 21.94 0.35 -15.20
CA MET A 143 21.00 -0.69 -14.75
C MET A 143 19.57 -0.47 -15.24
N VAL A 144 19.26 0.76 -15.62
CA VAL A 144 17.96 1.16 -16.18
C VAL A 144 18.18 1.73 -17.59
N ALA A 145 17.31 1.38 -18.52
CA ALA A 145 17.34 1.91 -19.87
C ALA A 145 17.16 3.44 -19.86
N GLN A 146 17.85 4.14 -20.76
CA GLN A 146 17.67 5.58 -20.93
C GLN A 146 16.24 5.87 -21.39
N GLY A 147 15.63 6.90 -20.80
CA GLY A 147 14.25 7.31 -21.06
C GLY A 147 13.75 8.28 -20.02
N ASP A 148 12.47 8.58 -20.07
CA ASP A 148 11.82 9.46 -19.11
C ASP A 148 11.55 8.71 -17.79
N ALA A 149 12.37 8.97 -16.76
CA ALA A 149 12.28 8.32 -15.46
C ALA A 149 10.93 8.60 -14.75
N HIS A 150 10.34 9.77 -14.96
CA HIS A 150 9.02 10.10 -14.41
C HIS A 150 7.93 9.21 -15.04
N VAL A 151 7.96 9.03 -16.35
CA VAL A 151 7.03 8.13 -17.06
C VAL A 151 7.23 6.69 -16.59
N TYR A 152 8.48 6.23 -16.44
CA TYR A 152 8.76 4.88 -15.91
C TYR A 152 8.23 4.69 -14.50
N ALA A 153 8.36 5.69 -13.63
CA ALA A 153 7.81 5.64 -12.28
C ALA A 153 6.27 5.50 -12.30
N MET A 154 5.58 6.31 -13.11
CA MET A 154 4.12 6.23 -13.26
C MET A 154 3.66 4.86 -13.80
N LEU A 155 4.35 4.33 -14.81
CA LEU A 155 4.03 3.01 -15.37
C LEU A 155 4.22 1.90 -14.35
N THR A 156 5.29 1.96 -13.55
CA THR A 156 5.56 0.97 -12.49
C THR A 156 4.49 0.99 -11.42
N LEU A 157 4.18 2.17 -10.88
CA LEU A 157 3.13 2.32 -9.86
C LEU A 157 1.76 1.92 -10.41
N GLY A 158 1.47 2.25 -11.67
CA GLY A 158 0.26 1.86 -12.37
C GLY A 158 0.13 0.34 -12.53
N ALA A 159 1.21 -0.34 -12.91
CA ALA A 159 1.23 -1.80 -13.06
C ALA A 159 0.98 -2.51 -11.72
N ILE A 160 1.65 -2.07 -10.63
CA ILE A 160 1.44 -2.62 -9.29
C ILE A 160 -0.01 -2.39 -8.84
N LYS A 161 -0.51 -1.14 -8.97
CA LYS A 161 -1.88 -0.78 -8.58
C LYS A 161 -2.92 -1.61 -9.33
N GLU A 162 -2.79 -1.73 -10.65
CA GLU A 162 -3.76 -2.47 -11.47
C GLU A 162 -3.75 -3.96 -11.14
N MET A 163 -2.57 -4.57 -10.97
CA MET A 163 -2.48 -5.97 -10.58
C MET A 163 -3.17 -6.23 -9.23
N LEU A 164 -2.92 -5.38 -8.23
CA LEU A 164 -3.57 -5.49 -6.92
C LEU A 164 -5.08 -5.24 -7.01
N TYR A 165 -5.53 -4.30 -7.85
CA TYR A 165 -6.95 -4.09 -8.10
C TYR A 165 -7.62 -5.35 -8.64
N GLN A 166 -7.03 -6.01 -9.63
CA GLN A 166 -7.57 -7.24 -10.21
C GLN A 166 -7.63 -8.39 -9.19
N VAL A 167 -6.60 -8.53 -8.36
CA VAL A 167 -6.54 -9.58 -7.32
C VAL A 167 -7.54 -9.30 -6.19
N VAL A 168 -7.48 -8.11 -5.60
CA VAL A 168 -8.24 -7.79 -4.37
C VAL A 168 -9.71 -7.46 -4.68
N MET A 169 -9.97 -6.70 -5.76
CA MET A 169 -11.33 -6.23 -6.08
C MET A 169 -12.10 -7.22 -6.93
N ARG A 170 -11.44 -7.93 -7.84
CA ARG A 170 -12.08 -8.86 -8.77
C ARG A 170 -11.85 -10.33 -8.45
N GLY A 171 -11.03 -10.62 -7.44
CA GLY A 171 -10.78 -11.98 -6.97
C GLY A 171 -10.01 -12.85 -7.97
N LEU A 172 -9.13 -12.25 -8.79
CA LEU A 172 -8.25 -13.05 -9.65
C LEU A 172 -7.33 -13.91 -8.78
N ALA A 173 -7.30 -15.20 -9.06
CA ALA A 173 -6.56 -16.18 -8.29
C ALA A 173 -5.09 -16.23 -8.76
N TYR A 174 -4.28 -15.29 -8.31
CA TYR A 174 -2.83 -15.33 -8.42
C TYR A 174 -2.23 -15.43 -7.01
N ASP A 175 -1.23 -16.30 -6.85
CA ASP A 175 -0.42 -16.31 -5.65
C ASP A 175 0.58 -15.14 -5.67
N GLU A 176 1.09 -14.80 -4.48
CA GLU A 176 1.98 -13.67 -4.28
C GLU A 176 3.26 -13.78 -5.11
N GLU A 177 3.92 -14.94 -5.10
CA GLU A 177 5.17 -15.14 -5.82
C GLU A 177 4.99 -15.02 -7.34
N ARG A 178 3.87 -15.51 -7.86
CA ARG A 178 3.55 -15.33 -9.28
C ARG A 178 3.36 -13.86 -9.64
N ILE A 179 2.69 -13.08 -8.79
CA ILE A 179 2.55 -11.63 -9.02
C ILE A 179 3.92 -10.96 -9.04
N VAL A 180 4.79 -11.30 -8.10
CA VAL A 180 6.15 -10.75 -8.01
C VAL A 180 6.96 -11.10 -9.25
N ASP A 181 6.92 -12.36 -9.69
CA ASP A 181 7.67 -12.84 -10.85
C ASP A 181 7.22 -12.16 -12.14
N GLU A 182 5.91 -12.05 -12.36
CA GLU A 182 5.36 -11.41 -13.55
C GLU A 182 5.63 -9.88 -13.57
N LEU A 183 5.49 -9.21 -12.42
CA LEU A 183 5.84 -7.78 -12.31
C LEU A 183 7.33 -7.55 -12.57
N PHE A 184 8.19 -8.35 -11.94
CA PHE A 184 9.64 -8.24 -12.14
C PHE A 184 10.03 -8.52 -13.59
N GLY A 185 9.46 -9.57 -14.22
CA GLY A 185 9.69 -9.89 -15.62
C GLY A 185 9.20 -8.79 -16.57
N PHE A 186 8.04 -8.20 -16.31
CA PHE A 186 7.51 -7.09 -17.08
C PHE A 186 8.41 -5.85 -17.03
N LEU A 187 8.88 -5.48 -15.83
CA LEU A 187 9.80 -4.36 -15.66
C LEU A 187 11.17 -4.65 -16.31
N GLY A 188 11.68 -5.89 -16.18
CA GLY A 188 12.94 -6.33 -16.79
C GLY A 188 12.88 -6.36 -18.31
N GLY A 189 11.76 -6.76 -18.90
CA GLY A 189 11.52 -6.70 -20.34
C GLY A 189 11.30 -5.28 -20.86
N GLY A 190 10.89 -4.35 -19.97
CA GLY A 190 10.65 -2.94 -20.27
C GLY A 190 11.90 -2.08 -20.18
N TYR A 191 12.26 -1.63 -19.02
CA TYR A 191 13.33 -0.64 -18.80
C TYR A 191 14.44 -1.05 -17.85
N LEU A 192 14.29 -2.13 -17.07
CA LEU A 192 15.39 -2.66 -16.26
C LEU A 192 16.44 -3.34 -17.13
N ARG A 193 17.70 -3.19 -16.75
CA ARG A 193 18.86 -3.82 -17.37
C ARG A 193 19.60 -4.65 -16.33
N ALA A 194 18.89 -5.59 -15.74
CA ALA A 194 19.45 -6.45 -14.70
C ALA A 194 20.23 -7.62 -15.27
#